data_b26b6ce73d7607a4c4296a0107f5d714
#
_entry.id   b26b6ce73d7607a4c4296a0107f5d714
#
_cell.length_a   1.000
_cell.length_b   1.000
_cell.length_c   1.000
_cell.angle_alpha   90.00
_cell.angle_beta   90.00
_cell.angle_gamma   90.00
#
_symmetry.space_group_name_H-M   'P 1'
#
loop_
_entity.id
_entity.type
_entity.pdbx_description
1 polymer ?
#
loop_
_entity_poly.entity_id
_entity_poly.type
_entity_poly.pdbx_seq_one_letter_code
_entity_poly.pdbx_strand_id
1 'polypeptide(L)'
;GESAAAPIRRETAAMYDLKPRAVYAHERVFENPRAVARMERMLDALGIAPGDVPTIGLDDLDEILRMAGATEDIASENVLKAGHGRVRQGLLKLEDDPVLVFNTFVWDEDARLEPPRSYANPHASRLQAHFCGVGENFAFSRRELFTPQQAHYVCQGGWGIHTLGGCVHKCDYCGQGFIVNIMLDVEQFCEHLAAMFRRRPEQLLYRYDLYSDILAFEPEYGASEVLARCFAEHEKYLLLYTRSDNVEWLADMPCKENVPINWTLSMNTQARVIERDSPSLEQRIEAMRFCQEHGFTVRAGFSPIIPVKHWRRETTEMLDLLFSRVRPEVLRGWVLAMMDAEEFERMFDTEIMDARFMGRMREEADALRGEHQAPFPLDVRAEIYEHYIEEVRRLSPDTPFALCTEHPELWDRLGD
;
A
#
# COMPACT_ATOMS: atom_id res chain seq x y z
N GLY A 1 29.98 0.42 -27.55
CA GLY A 1 28.66 0.63 -28.15
C GLY A 1 27.62 0.45 -27.06
N GLU A 2 27.20 1.56 -26.46
CA GLU A 2 26.12 1.60 -25.47
C GLU A 2 24.83 1.25 -26.17
N SER A 3 24.22 0.15 -25.79
CA SER A 3 22.85 -0.19 -26.13
C SER A 3 21.96 0.62 -25.20
N ALA A 4 21.51 1.77 -25.69
CA ALA A 4 20.42 2.51 -25.05
C ALA A 4 19.17 1.61 -25.09
N ALA A 5 18.70 1.19 -23.93
CA ALA A 5 17.41 0.55 -23.80
C ALA A 5 16.36 1.54 -24.34
N ALA A 6 15.59 1.12 -25.34
CA ALA A 6 14.53 1.95 -25.91
C ALA A 6 13.49 2.28 -24.81
N PRO A 7 13.02 3.52 -24.74
CA PRO A 7 11.96 3.86 -23.81
C PRO A 7 10.71 3.05 -24.16
N ILE A 8 10.15 2.36 -23.17
CA ILE A 8 8.83 1.73 -23.29
C ILE A 8 7.81 2.86 -23.36
N ARG A 9 7.53 3.34 -24.58
CA ARG A 9 6.42 4.25 -24.83
C ARG A 9 5.12 3.44 -24.73
N ARG A 10 4.39 3.61 -23.63
CA ARG A 10 2.94 3.40 -23.67
C ARG A 10 2.38 4.57 -24.47
N GLU A 11 1.65 4.28 -25.55
CA GLU A 11 1.11 5.30 -26.49
C GLU A 11 -0.01 6.17 -25.90
N THR A 12 -0.43 5.92 -24.66
CA THR A 12 -1.32 6.78 -23.87
C THR A 12 -0.89 6.67 -22.40
N ALA A 13 -0.80 7.79 -21.70
CA ALA A 13 -0.67 7.84 -20.26
C ALA A 13 -2.00 7.36 -19.64
N ALA A 14 -2.18 6.07 -19.55
CA ALA A 14 -3.36 5.46 -18.98
C ALA A 14 -3.00 4.86 -17.61
N MET A 15 -3.95 4.87 -16.67
CA MET A 15 -3.95 3.99 -15.52
C MET A 15 -3.46 2.60 -15.94
N TYR A 16 -2.95 1.79 -15.03
CA TYR A 16 -2.64 0.40 -15.36
C TYR A 16 -3.78 -0.20 -16.20
N ASP A 17 -3.43 -1.08 -17.15
CA ASP A 17 -4.41 -1.77 -18.02
C ASP A 17 -5.31 -2.67 -17.16
N LEU A 18 -6.23 -2.03 -16.44
CA LEU A 18 -7.16 -2.68 -15.53
C LEU A 18 -8.39 -3.15 -16.29
N LYS A 19 -8.84 -4.36 -15.96
CA LYS A 19 -10.08 -4.97 -16.43
C LYS A 19 -10.95 -5.34 -15.23
N PRO A 20 -11.51 -4.32 -14.52
CA PRO A 20 -12.24 -4.56 -13.29
C PRO A 20 -13.41 -5.52 -13.51
N ARG A 21 -13.64 -6.41 -12.57
CA ARG A 21 -14.79 -7.34 -12.60
C ARG A 21 -16.14 -6.62 -12.69
N ALA A 22 -16.24 -5.50 -12.01
CA ALA A 22 -17.37 -4.59 -12.06
C ALA A 22 -16.93 -3.20 -11.63
N VAL A 23 -17.68 -2.20 -12.05
CA VAL A 23 -17.48 -0.81 -11.67
C VAL A 23 -18.80 -0.25 -11.19
N TYR A 24 -18.80 0.42 -10.05
CA TYR A 24 -19.96 1.04 -9.45
C TYR A 24 -19.67 2.49 -9.06
N ALA A 25 -20.73 3.31 -9.00
CA ALA A 25 -20.65 4.67 -8.44
C ALA A 25 -21.67 4.81 -7.32
N HIS A 26 -21.24 5.25 -6.14
CA HIS A 26 -22.16 5.57 -5.07
C HIS A 26 -22.99 6.82 -5.42
N GLU A 27 -24.26 6.83 -5.08
CA GLU A 27 -25.20 7.92 -5.40
C GLU A 27 -24.67 9.31 -5.00
N ARG A 28 -23.94 9.43 -3.91
CA ARG A 28 -23.32 10.68 -3.44
C ARG A 28 -22.31 11.29 -4.42
N VAL A 29 -21.70 10.51 -5.31
CA VAL A 29 -20.77 11.02 -6.32
C VAL A 29 -21.46 12.08 -7.19
N PHE A 30 -22.73 11.85 -7.54
CA PHE A 30 -23.48 12.72 -8.43
C PHE A 30 -23.92 14.05 -7.79
N GLU A 31 -23.77 14.20 -6.48
CA GLU A 31 -23.99 15.44 -5.77
C GLU A 31 -22.82 16.43 -5.88
N ASN A 32 -21.63 15.92 -6.30
CA ASN A 32 -20.40 16.70 -6.42
C ASN A 32 -19.89 16.74 -7.88
N PRO A 33 -20.03 17.86 -8.61
CA PRO A 33 -19.60 17.96 -10.01
C PRO A 33 -18.10 17.67 -10.22
N ARG A 34 -17.23 17.97 -9.25
CA ARG A 34 -15.80 17.66 -9.35
C ARG A 34 -15.55 16.15 -9.21
N ALA A 35 -16.29 15.50 -8.34
CA ALA A 35 -16.25 14.05 -8.19
C ALA A 35 -16.72 13.36 -9.47
N VAL A 36 -17.83 13.82 -10.07
CA VAL A 36 -18.31 13.32 -11.36
C VAL A 36 -17.25 13.47 -12.46
N ALA A 37 -16.68 14.66 -12.62
CA ALA A 37 -15.66 14.91 -13.64
C ALA A 37 -14.41 14.04 -13.45
N ARG A 38 -14.01 13.77 -12.18
CA ARG A 38 -12.90 12.88 -11.85
C ARG A 38 -13.24 11.42 -12.19
N MET A 39 -14.43 10.97 -11.83
CA MET A 39 -14.93 9.64 -12.20
C MET A 39 -14.94 9.44 -13.72
N GLU A 40 -15.52 10.38 -14.46
CA GLU A 40 -15.62 10.28 -15.93
C GLU A 40 -14.24 10.19 -16.59
N ARG A 41 -13.25 10.93 -16.10
CA ARG A 41 -11.88 10.87 -16.59
C ARG A 41 -11.24 9.49 -16.35
N MET A 42 -11.49 8.88 -15.17
CA MET A 42 -11.03 7.53 -14.88
C MET A 42 -11.76 6.47 -15.71
N LEU A 43 -13.07 6.63 -15.90
CA LEU A 43 -13.86 5.74 -16.75
C LEU A 43 -13.43 5.78 -18.21
N ASP A 44 -13.09 6.96 -18.73
CA ASP A 44 -12.56 7.12 -20.09
C ASP A 44 -11.26 6.32 -20.27
N ALA A 45 -10.36 6.39 -19.30
CA ALA A 45 -9.11 5.61 -19.30
C ALA A 45 -9.36 4.09 -19.23
N LEU A 46 -10.45 3.67 -18.60
CA LEU A 46 -10.87 2.25 -18.54
C LEU A 46 -11.66 1.82 -19.79
N GLY A 47 -12.01 2.76 -20.68
CA GLY A 47 -12.85 2.48 -21.83
C GLY A 47 -14.30 2.15 -21.46
N ILE A 48 -14.80 2.64 -20.33
CA ILE A 48 -16.15 2.38 -19.81
C ILE A 48 -16.99 3.64 -19.97
N ALA A 49 -18.16 3.50 -20.58
CA ALA A 49 -19.08 4.63 -20.71
C ALA A 49 -19.74 4.94 -19.35
N PRO A 50 -19.86 6.22 -18.95
CA PRO A 50 -20.49 6.57 -17.67
C PRO A 50 -21.92 6.00 -17.50
N GLY A 51 -22.67 5.86 -18.59
CA GLY A 51 -24.02 5.27 -18.58
C GLY A 51 -24.05 3.75 -18.31
N ASP A 52 -22.92 3.07 -18.40
CA ASP A 52 -22.79 1.63 -18.12
C ASP A 52 -22.42 1.35 -16.65
N VAL A 53 -22.20 2.40 -15.84
CA VAL A 53 -21.82 2.27 -14.42
C VAL A 53 -23.07 2.29 -13.56
N PRO A 54 -23.43 1.19 -12.89
CA PRO A 54 -24.56 1.16 -11.99
C PRO A 54 -24.35 2.11 -10.79
N THR A 55 -25.39 2.86 -10.48
CA THR A 55 -25.44 3.64 -9.25
C THR A 55 -25.83 2.73 -8.08
N ILE A 56 -25.12 2.84 -6.96
CA ILE A 56 -25.33 2.05 -5.76
C ILE A 56 -25.56 2.92 -4.53
N GLY A 57 -26.25 2.34 -3.57
CA GLY A 57 -26.38 2.83 -2.22
C GLY A 57 -25.93 1.79 -1.19
N LEU A 58 -26.22 2.05 0.08
CA LEU A 58 -25.85 1.11 1.14
C LEU A 58 -26.64 -0.20 1.11
N ASP A 59 -27.76 -0.26 0.40
CA ASP A 59 -28.55 -1.49 0.25
C ASP A 59 -27.94 -2.48 -0.74
N ASP A 60 -26.99 -2.03 -1.57
CA ASP A 60 -26.39 -2.81 -2.64
C ASP A 60 -25.07 -3.52 -2.25
N LEU A 61 -24.67 -3.42 -0.97
CA LEU A 61 -23.37 -3.96 -0.53
C LEU A 61 -23.24 -5.48 -0.68
N ASP A 62 -24.34 -6.22 -0.56
CA ASP A 62 -24.36 -7.67 -0.81
C ASP A 62 -24.00 -8.00 -2.26
N GLU A 63 -24.48 -7.20 -3.22
CA GLU A 63 -24.15 -7.35 -4.63
C GLU A 63 -22.66 -7.08 -4.89
N ILE A 64 -22.12 -6.02 -4.33
CA ILE A 64 -20.69 -5.67 -4.47
C ILE A 64 -19.81 -6.81 -3.96
N LEU A 65 -20.13 -7.36 -2.80
CA LEU A 65 -19.42 -8.51 -2.23
C LEU A 65 -19.50 -9.74 -3.13
N ARG A 66 -20.68 -10.02 -3.65
CA ARG A 66 -20.88 -11.10 -4.61
C ARG A 66 -20.04 -10.94 -5.86
N MET A 67 -20.00 -9.74 -6.43
CA MET A 67 -19.19 -9.43 -7.60
C MET A 67 -17.69 -9.49 -7.31
N ALA A 68 -17.27 -9.16 -6.12
CA ALA A 68 -15.88 -9.30 -5.69
C ALA A 68 -15.46 -10.77 -5.45
N GLY A 69 -16.38 -11.73 -5.64
CA GLY A 69 -16.12 -13.14 -5.38
C GLY A 69 -16.11 -13.52 -3.90
N ALA A 70 -16.69 -12.68 -3.06
CA ALA A 70 -16.85 -12.94 -1.64
C ALA A 70 -17.95 -13.98 -1.43
N THR A 71 -17.57 -15.25 -1.25
CA THR A 71 -18.46 -16.31 -0.78
C THR A 71 -18.59 -16.22 0.73
N GLU A 72 -19.61 -16.90 1.32
CA GLU A 72 -19.78 -16.93 2.79
C GLU A 72 -18.52 -17.37 3.51
N ASP A 73 -17.78 -18.31 2.94
CA ASP A 73 -16.52 -18.82 3.51
C ASP A 73 -15.35 -17.84 3.36
N ILE A 74 -15.31 -17.09 2.28
CA ILE A 74 -14.24 -16.13 1.93
C ILE A 74 -14.55 -14.73 2.49
N ALA A 75 -15.82 -14.34 2.50
CA ALA A 75 -16.28 -13.04 2.93
C ALA A 75 -16.09 -12.81 4.42
N SER A 76 -15.99 -13.89 5.17
CA SER A 76 -16.13 -13.80 6.62
C SER A 76 -15.09 -12.92 7.28
N GLU A 77 -13.90 -12.79 6.77
CA GLU A 77 -12.90 -12.08 7.57
C GLU A 77 -12.11 -11.00 6.83
N ASN A 78 -12.21 -10.84 5.48
CA ASN A 78 -11.02 -10.41 4.79
C ASN A 78 -11.12 -9.48 3.59
N VAL A 79 -12.24 -9.38 2.94
CA VAL A 79 -12.40 -8.43 1.84
C VAL A 79 -12.25 -7.00 2.36
N LEU A 80 -12.31 -6.83 3.68
CA LEU A 80 -12.55 -5.52 4.29
C LEU A 80 -11.68 -5.17 5.48
N LYS A 81 -10.82 -6.07 5.95
CA LYS A 81 -9.89 -5.72 7.02
C LYS A 81 -8.58 -5.18 6.45
N ALA A 82 -8.50 -3.88 6.34
CA ALA A 82 -7.22 -3.21 6.29
C ALA A 82 -6.36 -3.64 7.50
N GLY A 83 -5.37 -4.47 7.26
CA GLY A 83 -4.26 -4.69 8.18
C GLY A 83 -4.39 -5.76 9.26
N HIS A 84 -5.56 -6.32 9.55
CA HIS A 84 -5.73 -7.26 10.68
C HIS A 84 -6.58 -8.50 10.37
N GLY A 85 -6.85 -8.78 9.12
CA GLY A 85 -7.64 -9.93 8.72
C GLY A 85 -6.79 -11.15 8.38
N ARG A 86 -7.32 -12.33 8.65
CA ARG A 86 -6.66 -13.61 8.47
C ARG A 86 -6.64 -14.14 7.04
N VAL A 87 -7.28 -13.47 6.07
CA VAL A 87 -7.23 -13.87 4.67
C VAL A 87 -6.45 -12.86 3.85
N ARG A 88 -5.47 -13.36 3.20
CA ARG A 88 -4.56 -12.62 2.37
C ARG A 88 -4.67 -13.12 0.93
N GLN A 89 -4.21 -12.32 0.00
CA GLN A 89 -4.24 -12.64 -1.43
C GLN A 89 -3.65 -14.02 -1.72
N GLY A 90 -2.59 -14.40 -1.03
CA GLY A 90 -1.92 -15.68 -1.19
C GLY A 90 -2.75 -16.90 -0.83
N LEU A 91 -3.79 -16.76 0.00
CA LEU A 91 -4.73 -17.85 0.30
C LEU A 91 -5.81 -18.01 -0.76
N LEU A 92 -6.18 -16.93 -1.43
CA LEU A 92 -7.26 -16.91 -2.41
C LEU A 92 -6.78 -17.08 -3.84
N LYS A 93 -5.54 -16.63 -4.13
CA LYS A 93 -4.91 -16.66 -5.46
C LYS A 93 -5.84 -16.15 -6.57
N LEU A 94 -6.61 -15.09 -6.29
CA LEU A 94 -7.50 -14.50 -7.29
C LEU A 94 -6.66 -13.93 -8.44
N GLU A 95 -7.11 -14.23 -9.66
CA GLU A 95 -6.45 -13.80 -10.90
C GLU A 95 -7.08 -12.52 -11.46
N ASP A 96 -8.38 -12.34 -11.23
CA ASP A 96 -9.13 -11.21 -11.78
C ASP A 96 -8.80 -9.89 -11.06
N ASP A 97 -8.98 -8.79 -11.78
CA ASP A 97 -8.86 -7.45 -11.23
C ASP A 97 -10.00 -7.13 -10.25
N PRO A 98 -9.79 -6.21 -9.30
CA PRO A 98 -10.76 -5.90 -8.27
C PRO A 98 -12.04 -5.25 -8.83
N VAL A 99 -13.08 -5.28 -8.03
CA VAL A 99 -14.25 -4.42 -8.22
C VAL A 99 -13.84 -2.99 -7.88
N LEU A 100 -14.19 -2.02 -8.73
CA LEU A 100 -13.98 -0.60 -8.46
C LEU A 100 -15.28 0.06 -7.99
N VAL A 101 -15.18 0.87 -6.96
CA VAL A 101 -16.30 1.68 -6.45
C VAL A 101 -15.88 3.12 -6.36
N PHE A 102 -16.48 3.97 -7.13
CA PHE A 102 -16.36 5.41 -7.02
C PHE A 102 -17.25 5.94 -5.91
N ASN A 103 -16.70 6.77 -5.02
CA ASN A 103 -17.37 7.18 -3.81
C ASN A 103 -16.96 8.60 -3.40
N THR A 104 -17.59 9.13 -2.35
CA THR A 104 -17.19 10.35 -1.66
C THR A 104 -17.19 10.13 -0.15
N PHE A 105 -16.41 10.92 0.58
CA PHE A 105 -16.42 10.88 2.05
C PHE A 105 -17.76 11.33 2.61
N VAL A 106 -18.09 10.84 3.79
CA VAL A 106 -19.16 11.37 4.62
C VAL A 106 -18.53 12.23 5.72
N TRP A 107 -18.76 13.52 5.65
CA TRP A 107 -18.15 14.50 6.56
C TRP A 107 -19.04 14.86 7.75
N ASP A 108 -20.31 14.47 7.70
CA ASP A 108 -21.27 14.70 8.77
C ASP A 108 -21.05 13.69 9.91
N GLU A 109 -20.84 14.21 11.12
CA GLU A 109 -20.67 13.36 12.31
C GLU A 109 -21.94 12.58 12.66
N ASP A 110 -23.12 13.11 12.35
CA ASP A 110 -24.40 12.45 12.61
C ASP A 110 -24.62 11.23 11.69
N ALA A 111 -24.06 11.25 10.49
CA ALA A 111 -24.10 10.11 9.56
C ALA A 111 -23.32 8.86 10.05
N ARG A 112 -22.44 9.02 11.05
CA ARG A 112 -21.76 7.89 11.73
C ARG A 112 -22.71 7.01 12.53
N LEU A 113 -23.89 7.52 12.83
CA LEU A 113 -24.87 6.89 13.70
C LEU A 113 -25.94 6.10 12.93
N GLU A 114 -25.81 5.97 11.59
CA GLU A 114 -26.71 5.07 10.86
C GLU A 114 -26.60 3.66 11.45
N PRO A 115 -27.72 3.10 11.94
CA PRO A 115 -27.68 1.74 12.47
C PRO A 115 -27.25 0.77 11.39
N PRO A 116 -26.49 -0.28 11.73
CA PRO A 116 -26.11 -1.30 10.76
C PRO A 116 -27.36 -1.85 10.10
N ARG A 117 -27.39 -1.79 8.76
CA ARG A 117 -28.47 -2.38 7.96
C ARG A 117 -28.38 -3.91 8.05
N SER A 118 -29.50 -4.57 7.84
CA SER A 118 -29.52 -6.02 7.74
C SER A 118 -29.15 -6.45 6.34
N TYR A 119 -28.03 -7.17 6.20
CA TYR A 119 -27.54 -7.70 4.95
C TYR A 119 -27.63 -9.24 4.96
N ALA A 120 -27.79 -9.84 3.78
CA ALA A 120 -27.72 -11.30 3.63
C ALA A 120 -26.33 -11.80 3.93
N ASN A 121 -25.30 -11.07 3.48
CA ASN A 121 -23.91 -11.36 3.85
C ASN A 121 -23.57 -10.63 5.17
N PRO A 122 -23.22 -11.34 6.26
CA PRO A 122 -22.91 -10.73 7.55
C PRO A 122 -21.70 -9.78 7.53
N HIS A 123 -20.92 -9.81 6.45
CA HIS A 123 -19.74 -8.97 6.27
C HIS A 123 -20.05 -7.64 5.61
N ALA A 124 -21.21 -7.50 4.98
CA ALA A 124 -21.67 -6.23 4.40
C ALA A 124 -21.78 -5.12 5.46
N SER A 125 -22.11 -5.45 6.70
CA SER A 125 -22.10 -4.47 7.81
C SER A 125 -20.71 -3.89 8.10
N ARG A 126 -19.64 -4.65 7.89
CA ARG A 126 -18.27 -4.14 8.00
C ARG A 126 -17.87 -3.31 6.79
N LEU A 127 -18.35 -3.71 5.61
CA LEU A 127 -18.20 -2.97 4.38
C LEU A 127 -18.90 -1.62 4.46
N GLN A 128 -20.04 -1.55 5.11
CA GLN A 128 -20.77 -0.31 5.32
C GLN A 128 -19.89 0.80 5.90
N ALA A 129 -19.05 0.51 6.90
CA ALA A 129 -18.15 1.49 7.49
C ALA A 129 -17.12 2.02 6.50
N HIS A 130 -16.63 1.18 5.60
CA HIS A 130 -15.72 1.58 4.52
C HIS A 130 -16.44 2.37 3.43
N PHE A 131 -17.62 1.94 3.02
CA PHE A 131 -18.38 2.58 1.95
C PHE A 131 -19.12 3.84 2.39
N CYS A 132 -19.47 3.95 3.65
CA CYS A 132 -19.94 5.23 4.18
C CYS A 132 -18.84 6.29 4.17
N GLY A 133 -17.55 5.85 4.07
CA GLY A 133 -16.44 6.76 3.98
C GLY A 133 -16.52 7.81 5.08
N VAL A 134 -16.84 7.40 6.31
CA VAL A 134 -16.89 8.33 7.44
C VAL A 134 -15.51 8.96 7.55
N GLY A 135 -15.44 10.26 7.33
CA GLY A 135 -14.20 11.01 7.06
C GLY A 135 -13.02 10.66 7.96
N GLU A 136 -13.23 10.45 9.25
CA GLU A 136 -12.16 10.08 10.19
C GLU A 136 -11.64 8.66 9.98
N ASN A 137 -12.45 7.71 9.58
CA ASN A 137 -12.00 6.33 9.34
C ASN A 137 -11.16 6.20 8.08
N PHE A 138 -11.38 7.07 7.10
CA PHE A 138 -10.62 7.11 5.85
C PHE A 138 -9.55 8.20 5.83
N ALA A 139 -9.80 9.34 6.50
CA ALA A 139 -8.92 10.51 6.47
C ALA A 139 -7.70 10.36 7.38
N PHE A 140 -7.84 9.71 8.53
CA PHE A 140 -6.80 9.73 9.56
C PHE A 140 -6.61 8.37 10.19
N SER A 141 -5.52 7.69 9.86
CA SER A 141 -5.06 6.55 10.65
C SER A 141 -3.84 6.94 11.47
N ARG A 142 -3.95 6.79 12.79
CA ARG A 142 -2.82 6.95 13.72
C ARG A 142 -2.26 5.58 14.04
N ARG A 143 -0.98 5.38 13.79
CA ARG A 143 -0.27 4.19 14.31
C ARG A 143 -0.09 4.20 15.83
N GLU A 144 -0.41 5.29 16.50
CA GLU A 144 -0.47 5.36 17.95
C GLU A 144 -1.56 4.47 18.57
N LEU A 145 -2.50 3.99 17.77
CA LEU A 145 -3.53 3.05 18.18
C LEU A 145 -3.11 1.58 18.00
N PHE A 146 -1.84 1.30 18.08
CA PHE A 146 -1.39 -0.07 18.18
C PHE A 146 -2.07 -0.76 19.38
N THR A 147 -2.44 -2.02 19.17
CA THR A 147 -2.90 -2.86 20.28
C THR A 147 -1.84 -2.89 21.37
N PRO A 148 -2.19 -3.19 22.63
CA PRO A 148 -1.20 -3.35 23.70
C PRO A 148 -0.05 -4.30 23.35
N GLN A 149 -0.33 -5.33 22.53
CA GLN A 149 0.68 -6.27 22.04
C GLN A 149 1.64 -5.62 21.03
N GLN A 150 1.19 -4.62 20.30
CA GLN A 150 2.01 -3.87 19.33
C GLN A 150 2.73 -2.69 19.94
N ALA A 151 2.35 -2.25 21.13
CA ALA A 151 2.95 -1.11 21.83
C ALA A 151 4.42 -1.32 22.23
N HIS A 152 4.88 -2.57 22.23
CA HIS A 152 6.27 -2.91 22.52
C HIS A 152 7.20 -2.76 21.31
N TYR A 153 6.65 -2.58 20.09
CA TYR A 153 7.45 -2.48 18.89
C TYR A 153 7.79 -1.05 18.54
N VAL A 154 9.05 -0.80 18.28
CA VAL A 154 9.50 0.51 17.80
C VAL A 154 9.05 0.70 16.37
N CYS A 155 8.28 1.74 16.12
CA CYS A 155 7.80 2.10 14.80
C CYS A 155 7.96 3.61 14.59
N GLN A 156 8.29 3.97 13.36
CA GLN A 156 8.22 5.37 12.95
C GLN A 156 6.78 5.88 13.15
N GLY A 157 6.59 6.71 14.15
CA GLY A 157 5.34 7.43 14.38
C GLY A 157 5.02 8.28 13.15
N GLY A 158 3.79 8.22 12.67
CA GLY A 158 3.39 9.03 11.53
C GLY A 158 1.92 8.87 11.21
N TRP A 159 1.30 9.96 10.84
CA TRP A 159 -0.08 9.97 10.40
C TRP A 159 -0.18 9.35 9.01
N GLY A 160 -1.13 8.44 8.84
CA GLY A 160 -1.56 7.99 7.52
C GLY A 160 -2.79 8.76 7.08
N ILE A 161 -2.85 9.08 5.81
CA ILE A 161 -4.04 9.63 5.15
C ILE A 161 -4.38 8.74 3.98
N HIS A 162 -5.65 8.57 3.71
CA HIS A 162 -6.14 7.61 2.72
C HIS A 162 -7.31 8.20 1.93
N THR A 163 -7.24 8.08 0.61
CA THR A 163 -8.38 8.37 -0.28
C THR A 163 -8.79 7.13 -1.08
N LEU A 164 -8.01 6.05 -0.95
CA LEU A 164 -8.28 4.75 -1.55
C LEU A 164 -8.37 3.68 -0.45
N GLY A 165 -9.22 2.71 -0.65
CA GLY A 165 -9.27 1.50 0.15
C GLY A 165 -9.30 0.28 -0.75
N GLY A 166 -8.24 -0.53 -0.73
CA GLY A 166 -8.03 -1.63 -1.66
C GLY A 166 -6.90 -1.34 -2.65
N CYS A 167 -6.37 -2.37 -3.30
CA CYS A 167 -5.19 -2.28 -4.15
C CYS A 167 -5.34 -3.14 -5.40
N VAL A 168 -4.74 -2.71 -6.50
CA VAL A 168 -4.72 -3.46 -7.76
C VAL A 168 -3.66 -4.54 -7.79
N HIS A 169 -2.61 -4.43 -6.97
CA HIS A 169 -1.57 -5.43 -6.87
C HIS A 169 -2.06 -6.65 -6.06
N LYS A 170 -1.64 -7.84 -6.48
CA LYS A 170 -2.04 -9.12 -5.89
C LYS A 170 -0.91 -9.75 -5.06
N CYS A 171 -0.31 -8.96 -4.16
CA CYS A 171 0.76 -9.45 -3.29
C CYS A 171 0.22 -10.49 -2.31
N ASP A 172 0.78 -11.69 -2.31
CA ASP A 172 0.29 -12.82 -1.51
C ASP A 172 0.17 -12.53 -0.01
N TYR A 173 1.09 -11.77 0.55
CA TYR A 173 1.07 -11.38 1.98
C TYR A 173 0.05 -10.28 2.31
N CYS A 174 -0.60 -9.67 1.31
CA CYS A 174 -1.42 -8.48 1.50
C CYS A 174 -2.91 -8.83 1.68
N GLY A 175 -3.57 -8.15 2.60
CA GLY A 175 -5.03 -8.24 2.77
C GLY A 175 -5.82 -7.20 1.96
N GLN A 176 -5.14 -6.32 1.22
CA GLN A 176 -5.78 -5.35 0.34
C GLN A 176 -6.06 -5.97 -1.03
N GLY A 177 -7.18 -5.67 -1.61
CA GLY A 177 -7.56 -6.21 -2.92
C GLY A 177 -9.06 -6.43 -3.03
N PHE A 178 -9.53 -7.11 -4.07
CA PHE A 178 -10.92 -7.50 -4.37
C PHE A 178 -11.87 -6.33 -4.62
N ILE A 179 -11.86 -5.31 -3.79
CA ILE A 179 -12.64 -4.09 -3.93
C ILE A 179 -11.68 -2.92 -3.74
N VAL A 180 -11.70 -1.98 -4.68
CA VAL A 180 -11.02 -0.69 -4.53
C VAL A 180 -12.09 0.38 -4.42
N ASN A 181 -12.21 0.97 -3.24
CA ASN A 181 -13.09 2.10 -2.97
C ASN A 181 -12.30 3.40 -3.17
N ILE A 182 -12.76 4.25 -4.08
CA ILE A 182 -12.06 5.44 -4.56
C ILE A 182 -12.83 6.68 -4.15
N MET A 183 -12.27 7.48 -3.23
CA MET A 183 -12.89 8.71 -2.76
C MET A 183 -12.56 9.87 -3.69
N LEU A 184 -13.57 10.45 -4.32
CA LEU A 184 -13.41 11.42 -5.41
C LEU A 184 -13.42 12.89 -4.98
N ASP A 185 -13.85 13.20 -3.76
CA ASP A 185 -13.98 14.56 -3.22
C ASP A 185 -12.69 15.06 -2.55
N VAL A 186 -11.58 14.92 -3.28
CA VAL A 186 -10.22 15.19 -2.77
C VAL A 186 -10.04 16.64 -2.30
N GLU A 187 -10.67 17.61 -2.95
CA GLU A 187 -10.61 19.01 -2.58
C GLU A 187 -11.25 19.25 -1.19
N GLN A 188 -12.40 18.62 -0.92
CA GLN A 188 -13.03 18.67 0.40
C GLN A 188 -12.18 17.96 1.46
N PHE A 189 -11.52 16.85 1.07
CA PHE A 189 -10.54 16.19 1.93
C PHE A 189 -9.39 17.14 2.32
N CYS A 190 -8.89 17.95 1.39
CA CYS A 190 -7.86 18.96 1.66
C CYS A 190 -8.33 20.02 2.66
N GLU A 191 -9.58 20.45 2.61
CA GLU A 191 -10.14 21.40 3.60
C GLU A 191 -10.10 20.82 5.02
N HIS A 192 -10.45 19.54 5.17
CA HIS A 192 -10.35 18.84 6.45
C HIS A 192 -8.90 18.60 6.89
N LEU A 193 -8.00 18.30 5.97
CA LEU A 193 -6.56 18.22 6.24
C LEU A 193 -6.02 19.56 6.74
N ALA A 194 -6.37 20.66 6.11
CA ALA A 194 -5.95 22.01 6.52
C ALA A 194 -6.39 22.33 7.95
N ALA A 195 -7.62 21.91 8.35
CA ALA A 195 -8.07 22.05 9.73
C ALA A 195 -7.24 21.19 10.70
N MET A 196 -6.86 19.97 10.30
CA MET A 196 -5.99 19.10 11.09
C MET A 196 -4.57 19.67 11.22
N PHE A 197 -3.98 20.19 10.15
CA PHE A 197 -2.67 20.83 10.17
C PHE A 197 -2.59 21.98 11.17
N ARG A 198 -3.64 22.78 11.27
CA ARG A 198 -3.74 23.84 12.28
C ARG A 198 -3.82 23.30 13.71
N ARG A 199 -4.45 22.13 13.93
CA ARG A 199 -4.51 21.48 15.26
C ARG A 199 -3.22 20.76 15.64
N ARG A 200 -2.41 20.39 14.66
CA ARG A 200 -1.15 19.62 14.83
C ARG A 200 -0.01 20.25 14.02
N PRO A 201 0.39 21.48 14.37
CA PRO A 201 1.43 22.19 13.62
C PRO A 201 2.79 21.47 13.67
N GLU A 202 3.07 20.73 14.73
CA GLU A 202 4.30 19.96 14.94
C GLU A 202 4.43 18.76 13.99
N GLN A 203 3.32 18.22 13.48
CA GLN A 203 3.34 17.10 12.56
C GLN A 203 3.64 17.58 11.15
N LEU A 204 4.81 17.21 10.62
CA LEU A 204 5.26 17.67 9.31
C LEU A 204 5.02 16.64 8.19
N LEU A 205 5.19 15.35 8.47
CA LEU A 205 5.15 14.29 7.47
C LEU A 205 3.91 13.42 7.61
N TYR A 206 3.19 13.24 6.51
CA TYR A 206 2.02 12.37 6.43
C TYR A 206 2.23 11.33 5.35
N ARG A 207 1.82 10.08 5.61
CA ARG A 207 1.98 8.94 4.69
C ARG A 207 0.72 8.74 3.87
N TYR A 208 0.88 8.62 2.57
CA TYR A 208 -0.18 8.48 1.59
C TYR A 208 0.20 7.50 0.47
N ASP A 209 -0.55 6.56 0.09
CA ASP A 209 -1.61 5.81 0.73
C ASP A 209 -1.03 4.47 1.18
N LEU A 210 -1.38 3.96 2.37
CA LEU A 210 -0.87 2.67 2.87
C LEU A 210 -1.81 1.51 2.57
N TYR A 211 -3.03 1.82 2.09
CA TYR A 211 -4.06 0.82 1.81
C TYR A 211 -4.25 0.57 0.32
N SER A 212 -3.46 1.26 -0.52
CA SER A 212 -3.50 1.15 -1.97
C SER A 212 -2.14 1.44 -2.59
N ASP A 213 -2.08 1.47 -3.90
CA ASP A 213 -1.02 2.10 -4.67
C ASP A 213 -1.62 3.23 -5.51
N ILE A 214 -1.47 4.47 -5.01
CA ILE A 214 -2.10 5.64 -5.61
C ILE A 214 -1.63 5.88 -7.05
N LEU A 215 -0.33 5.64 -7.32
CA LEU A 215 0.23 5.90 -8.64
C LEU A 215 -0.35 5.00 -9.73
N ALA A 216 -0.95 3.87 -9.33
CA ALA A 216 -1.64 2.99 -10.26
C ALA A 216 -2.89 3.64 -10.90
N PHE A 217 -3.47 4.64 -10.24
CA PHE A 217 -4.69 5.33 -10.69
C PHE A 217 -4.44 6.72 -11.26
N GLU A 218 -3.19 7.18 -11.22
CA GLU A 218 -2.80 8.49 -11.71
C GLU A 218 -2.34 8.44 -13.19
N PRO A 219 -2.40 9.53 -13.94
CA PRO A 219 -2.87 10.87 -13.54
C PRO A 219 -4.40 11.07 -13.58
N GLU A 220 -5.16 10.08 -14.01
CA GLU A 220 -6.60 10.20 -14.25
C GLU A 220 -7.37 10.47 -12.95
N TYR A 221 -6.94 9.88 -11.84
CA TYR A 221 -7.50 10.17 -10.53
C TYR A 221 -7.18 11.63 -10.13
N GLY A 222 -5.97 12.09 -10.33
CA GLY A 222 -5.55 13.47 -10.08
C GLY A 222 -5.59 13.89 -8.61
N ALA A 223 -5.54 12.94 -7.68
CA ALA A 223 -5.52 13.24 -6.25
C ALA A 223 -4.15 13.67 -5.77
N SER A 224 -3.09 13.09 -6.30
CA SER A 224 -1.72 13.39 -5.90
C SER A 224 -1.35 14.84 -6.14
N GLU A 225 -1.78 15.44 -7.25
CA GLU A 225 -1.51 16.86 -7.55
C GLU A 225 -2.28 17.78 -6.59
N VAL A 226 -3.56 17.50 -6.35
CA VAL A 226 -4.39 18.30 -5.43
C VAL A 226 -3.80 18.28 -4.02
N LEU A 227 -3.44 17.08 -3.54
CA LEU A 227 -2.81 16.92 -2.23
C LEU A 227 -1.44 17.61 -2.16
N ALA A 228 -0.59 17.47 -3.18
CA ALA A 228 0.73 18.12 -3.21
C ALA A 228 0.63 19.64 -3.02
N ARG A 229 -0.30 20.28 -3.73
CA ARG A 229 -0.56 21.72 -3.57
C ARG A 229 -1.05 22.06 -2.16
N CYS A 230 -2.00 21.29 -1.62
CA CYS A 230 -2.50 21.46 -0.27
C CYS A 230 -1.39 21.33 0.78
N PHE A 231 -0.51 20.35 0.63
CA PHE A 231 0.61 20.13 1.56
C PHE A 231 1.65 21.24 1.47
N ALA A 232 1.98 21.71 0.26
CA ALA A 232 2.91 22.80 0.06
C ALA A 232 2.40 24.12 0.66
N GLU A 233 1.12 24.45 0.48
CA GLU A 233 0.48 25.63 1.07
C GLU A 233 0.58 25.67 2.61
N HIS A 234 0.68 24.50 3.23
CA HIS A 234 0.75 24.35 4.68
C HIS A 234 2.15 23.96 5.20
N GLU A 235 3.17 24.00 4.35
CA GLU A 235 4.56 23.64 4.70
C GLU A 235 4.66 22.22 5.30
N LYS A 236 3.89 21.26 4.73
CA LYS A 236 3.86 19.85 5.13
C LYS A 236 4.44 18.97 4.02
N TYR A 237 4.75 17.72 4.37
CA TYR A 237 5.28 16.73 3.46
C TYR A 237 4.30 15.58 3.26
N LEU A 238 4.04 15.24 2.01
CA LEU A 238 3.20 14.12 1.57
C LEU A 238 4.09 12.97 1.13
N LEU A 239 4.32 12.00 1.98
CA LEU A 239 5.12 10.82 1.64
C LEU A 239 4.25 9.80 0.90
N LEU A 240 4.42 9.72 -0.42
CA LEU A 240 3.77 8.70 -1.24
C LEU A 240 4.40 7.34 -1.03
N TYR A 241 3.57 6.30 -0.94
CA TYR A 241 4.00 4.90 -0.93
C TYR A 241 3.57 4.22 -2.22
N THR A 242 4.51 3.56 -2.89
CA THR A 242 4.22 2.90 -4.16
C THR A 242 5.16 1.72 -4.43
N ARG A 243 4.78 0.88 -5.35
CA ARG A 243 5.64 -0.05 -6.10
C ARG A 243 5.42 0.08 -7.60
N SER A 244 4.67 1.09 -8.00
CA SER A 244 4.31 1.38 -9.38
C SER A 244 5.50 1.86 -10.20
N ASP A 245 5.46 1.60 -11.48
CA ASP A 245 6.31 2.18 -12.51
C ASP A 245 5.60 3.25 -13.36
N ASN A 246 4.36 3.60 -12.98
CA ASN A 246 3.56 4.63 -13.64
C ASN A 246 3.94 6.03 -13.14
N VAL A 247 5.05 6.57 -13.63
CA VAL A 247 5.68 7.79 -13.09
C VAL A 247 5.93 8.90 -14.10
N GLU A 248 5.76 8.67 -15.40
CA GLU A 248 6.10 9.67 -16.44
C GLU A 248 5.36 11.00 -16.24
N TRP A 249 4.10 10.95 -15.83
CA TRP A 249 3.27 12.13 -15.54
C TRP A 249 3.80 12.98 -14.36
N LEU A 250 4.58 12.38 -13.45
CA LEU A 250 5.21 13.11 -12.34
C LEU A 250 6.23 14.13 -12.80
N ALA A 251 6.74 14.03 -14.04
CA ALA A 251 7.69 15.01 -14.58
C ALA A 251 7.15 16.44 -14.53
N ASP A 252 5.87 16.62 -14.70
CA ASP A 252 5.20 17.93 -14.71
C ASP A 252 4.45 18.25 -13.41
N MET A 253 4.53 17.36 -12.41
CA MET A 253 3.83 17.55 -11.14
C MET A 253 4.37 18.80 -10.39
N PRO A 254 3.50 19.64 -9.82
CA PRO A 254 3.92 20.78 -9.00
C PRO A 254 4.35 20.34 -7.59
N CYS A 255 5.07 21.23 -6.89
CA CYS A 255 5.40 21.08 -5.46
C CYS A 255 6.15 19.77 -5.12
N LYS A 256 7.04 19.32 -6.01
CA LYS A 256 7.80 18.06 -5.89
C LYS A 256 8.62 18.00 -4.60
N GLU A 257 9.13 19.12 -4.16
CA GLU A 257 9.92 19.27 -2.93
C GLU A 257 9.14 18.89 -1.67
N ASN A 258 7.81 18.95 -1.73
CA ASN A 258 6.93 18.56 -0.62
C ASN A 258 6.44 17.10 -0.71
N VAL A 259 6.84 16.37 -1.76
CA VAL A 259 6.33 15.04 -2.06
C VAL A 259 7.48 14.02 -2.14
N PRO A 260 8.07 13.62 -1.01
CA PRO A 260 8.97 12.47 -1.04
C PRO A 260 8.21 11.21 -1.43
N ILE A 261 8.86 10.32 -2.20
CA ILE A 261 8.24 9.08 -2.68
C ILE A 261 9.03 7.88 -2.16
N ASN A 262 8.34 6.94 -1.54
CA ASN A 262 8.91 5.71 -1.01
C ASN A 262 8.47 4.50 -1.85
N TRP A 263 9.41 3.91 -2.58
CA TRP A 263 9.19 2.63 -3.26
C TRP A 263 9.34 1.46 -2.32
N THR A 264 8.44 0.49 -2.44
CA THR A 264 8.67 -0.84 -1.90
C THR A 264 9.47 -1.65 -2.90
N LEU A 265 10.66 -2.07 -2.50
CA LEU A 265 11.55 -2.93 -3.28
C LEU A 265 11.63 -4.31 -2.64
N SER A 266 11.79 -5.33 -3.47
CA SER A 266 11.87 -6.72 -3.04
C SER A 266 12.86 -7.47 -3.92
N MET A 267 13.48 -8.51 -3.36
CA MET A 267 14.33 -9.42 -4.10
C MET A 267 13.61 -9.99 -5.33
N ASN A 268 14.34 -10.32 -6.37
CA ASN A 268 13.76 -10.75 -7.65
C ASN A 268 12.77 -11.91 -7.53
N THR A 269 13.09 -12.93 -6.75
CA THR A 269 12.17 -14.06 -6.53
C THR A 269 10.91 -13.60 -5.83
N GLN A 270 11.02 -12.77 -4.78
CA GLN A 270 9.86 -12.22 -4.08
C GLN A 270 9.00 -11.34 -5.02
N ALA A 271 9.64 -10.41 -5.74
CA ALA A 271 8.94 -9.48 -6.63
C ALA A 271 8.16 -10.21 -7.75
N ARG A 272 8.72 -11.31 -8.24
CA ARG A 272 8.15 -12.04 -9.38
C ARG A 272 7.12 -13.09 -9.00
N VAL A 273 7.30 -13.77 -7.84
CA VAL A 273 6.47 -14.92 -7.48
C VAL A 273 5.42 -14.57 -6.42
N ILE A 274 5.78 -13.70 -5.47
CA ILE A 274 4.93 -13.36 -4.32
C ILE A 274 4.15 -12.06 -4.56
N GLU A 275 4.76 -11.09 -5.26
CA GLU A 275 4.14 -9.78 -5.53
C GLU A 275 3.52 -9.74 -6.92
N ARG A 276 2.53 -10.62 -7.12
CA ARG A 276 1.83 -10.78 -8.40
C ARG A 276 1.19 -9.45 -8.84
N ASP A 277 1.14 -9.24 -10.15
CA ASP A 277 0.63 -8.02 -10.79
C ASP A 277 1.28 -6.72 -10.27
N SER A 278 2.57 -6.81 -9.95
CA SER A 278 3.39 -5.66 -9.59
C SER A 278 4.55 -5.54 -10.57
N PRO A 279 5.06 -4.32 -10.83
CA PRO A 279 6.24 -4.13 -11.64
C PRO A 279 7.45 -4.90 -11.09
N SER A 280 8.35 -5.32 -11.98
CA SER A 280 9.60 -5.98 -11.59
C SER A 280 10.48 -5.07 -10.73
N LEU A 281 11.45 -5.65 -10.04
CA LEU A 281 12.44 -4.89 -9.29
C LEU A 281 13.13 -3.83 -10.17
N GLU A 282 13.52 -4.20 -11.38
CA GLU A 282 14.21 -3.29 -12.31
C GLU A 282 13.34 -2.12 -12.74
N GLN A 283 12.06 -2.38 -13.06
CA GLN A 283 11.08 -1.33 -13.40
C GLN A 283 10.87 -0.35 -12.25
N ARG A 284 10.74 -0.86 -11.01
CA ARG A 284 10.61 -0.01 -9.81
C ARG A 284 11.84 0.87 -9.60
N ILE A 285 13.05 0.34 -9.75
CA ILE A 285 14.30 1.10 -9.61
C ILE A 285 14.42 2.14 -10.73
N GLU A 286 14.00 1.82 -11.94
CA GLU A 286 14.00 2.76 -13.06
C GLU A 286 13.00 3.90 -12.83
N ALA A 287 11.82 3.59 -12.28
CA ALA A 287 10.84 4.60 -11.86
C ALA A 287 11.40 5.52 -10.76
N MET A 288 12.11 4.95 -9.78
CA MET A 288 12.81 5.75 -8.76
C MET A 288 13.85 6.69 -9.38
N ARG A 289 14.68 6.17 -10.31
CA ARG A 289 15.67 6.97 -11.01
C ARG A 289 15.02 8.13 -11.76
N PHE A 290 13.96 7.82 -12.53
CA PHE A 290 13.20 8.84 -13.24
C PHE A 290 12.70 9.94 -12.31
N CYS A 291 12.07 9.60 -11.20
CA CYS A 291 11.57 10.59 -10.24
C CYS A 291 12.70 11.41 -9.60
N GLN A 292 13.82 10.77 -9.25
CA GLN A 292 14.97 11.49 -8.70
C GLN A 292 15.55 12.50 -9.69
N GLU A 293 15.68 12.14 -10.98
CA GLU A 293 16.13 13.02 -12.06
C GLU A 293 15.17 14.20 -12.30
N HIS A 294 13.87 14.03 -11.97
CA HIS A 294 12.86 15.09 -12.09
C HIS A 294 12.62 15.87 -10.79
N GLY A 295 13.52 15.74 -9.81
CA GLY A 295 13.54 16.60 -8.62
C GLY A 295 12.77 16.08 -7.40
N PHE A 296 12.33 14.82 -7.41
CA PHE A 296 11.74 14.22 -6.23
C PHE A 296 12.79 13.67 -5.26
N THR A 297 12.54 13.79 -3.97
CA THR A 297 13.23 12.99 -2.96
C THR A 297 12.71 11.57 -3.00
N VAL A 298 13.61 10.59 -3.21
CA VAL A 298 13.25 9.18 -3.26
C VAL A 298 13.73 8.42 -2.04
N ARG A 299 12.92 7.49 -1.56
CA ARG A 299 13.19 6.58 -0.45
C ARG A 299 12.92 5.15 -0.87
N ALA A 300 13.54 4.18 -0.24
CA ALA A 300 13.25 2.78 -0.46
C ALA A 300 12.87 2.05 0.83
N GLY A 301 11.85 1.20 0.74
CA GLY A 301 11.44 0.31 1.82
C GLY A 301 11.48 -1.14 1.35
N PHE A 302 12.21 -1.98 2.08
CA PHE A 302 12.18 -3.44 1.92
C PHE A 302 11.10 -3.97 2.86
N SER A 303 9.84 -3.94 2.39
CA SER A 303 8.67 -4.13 3.27
C SER A 303 7.52 -4.85 2.56
N PRO A 304 7.32 -6.13 2.85
CA PRO A 304 8.10 -6.97 3.76
C PRO A 304 9.35 -7.57 3.10
N ILE A 305 10.33 -7.95 3.92
CA ILE A 305 11.41 -8.86 3.55
C ILE A 305 10.92 -10.28 3.81
N ILE A 306 10.96 -11.12 2.79
CA ILE A 306 10.61 -12.54 2.88
C ILE A 306 11.84 -13.36 2.48
N PRO A 307 12.38 -14.22 3.36
CA PRO A 307 13.63 -14.92 3.12
C PRO A 307 13.45 -16.08 2.12
N VAL A 308 13.52 -15.78 0.83
CA VAL A 308 13.50 -16.74 -0.26
C VAL A 308 14.82 -17.50 -0.36
N LYS A 309 14.86 -18.62 -1.12
CA LYS A 309 16.12 -19.30 -1.46
C LYS A 309 17.12 -18.30 -2.03
N HIS A 310 18.36 -18.40 -1.60
CA HIS A 310 19.44 -17.49 -2.03
C HIS A 310 19.23 -16.01 -1.68
N TRP A 311 18.41 -15.71 -0.67
CA TRP A 311 18.05 -14.36 -0.26
C TRP A 311 19.27 -13.43 -0.07
N ARG A 312 20.42 -13.93 0.45
CA ARG A 312 21.63 -13.12 0.61
C ARG A 312 22.14 -12.61 -0.73
N ARG A 313 22.25 -13.51 -1.71
CA ARG A 313 22.71 -13.16 -3.06
C ARG A 313 21.73 -12.19 -3.71
N GLU A 314 20.43 -12.48 -3.66
CA GLU A 314 19.41 -11.63 -4.27
C GLU A 314 19.33 -10.25 -3.59
N THR A 315 19.57 -10.17 -2.28
CA THR A 315 19.68 -8.89 -1.56
C THR A 315 20.88 -8.08 -2.06
N THR A 316 22.06 -8.71 -2.18
CA THR A 316 23.24 -8.04 -2.71
C THR A 316 23.02 -7.55 -4.14
N GLU A 317 22.46 -8.40 -5.02
CA GLU A 317 22.14 -8.04 -6.42
C GLU A 317 21.14 -6.88 -6.49
N MET A 318 20.11 -6.90 -5.64
CA MET A 318 19.09 -5.81 -5.54
C MET A 318 19.73 -4.50 -5.10
N LEU A 319 20.56 -4.52 -4.06
CA LEU A 319 21.20 -3.32 -3.53
C LEU A 319 22.27 -2.78 -4.49
N ASP A 320 23.06 -3.63 -5.14
CA ASP A 320 24.00 -3.23 -6.18
C ASP A 320 23.27 -2.53 -7.33
N LEU A 321 22.13 -3.08 -7.78
CA LEU A 321 21.31 -2.47 -8.83
C LEU A 321 20.73 -1.12 -8.36
N LEU A 322 20.17 -1.06 -7.17
CA LEU A 322 19.62 0.17 -6.60
C LEU A 322 20.65 1.29 -6.55
N PHE A 323 21.79 1.06 -5.89
CA PHE A 323 22.82 2.08 -5.71
C PHE A 323 23.61 2.41 -6.98
N SER A 324 23.56 1.55 -7.99
CA SER A 324 24.12 1.87 -9.31
C SER A 324 23.32 2.97 -10.04
N ARG A 325 22.04 3.13 -9.73
CA ARG A 325 21.10 4.01 -10.46
C ARG A 325 20.51 5.14 -9.62
N VAL A 326 20.34 4.93 -8.31
CA VAL A 326 19.58 5.82 -7.42
C VAL A 326 20.37 6.12 -6.15
N ARG A 327 20.12 7.28 -5.56
CA ARG A 327 20.62 7.65 -4.22
C ARG A 327 19.42 7.91 -3.30
N PRO A 328 18.90 6.87 -2.64
CA PRO A 328 17.79 7.03 -1.71
C PRO A 328 18.18 7.90 -0.51
N GLU A 329 17.26 8.76 -0.05
CA GLU A 329 17.46 9.58 1.15
C GLU A 329 17.55 8.71 2.41
N VAL A 330 16.74 7.66 2.49
CA VAL A 330 16.70 6.71 3.59
C VAL A 330 16.22 5.35 3.11
N LEU A 331 16.76 4.31 3.71
CA LEU A 331 16.30 2.94 3.53
C LEU A 331 15.57 2.44 4.78
N ARG A 332 14.63 1.53 4.58
CA ARG A 332 13.84 0.96 5.65
C ARG A 332 13.60 -0.52 5.43
N GLY A 333 13.90 -1.34 6.43
CA GLY A 333 13.64 -2.79 6.42
C GLY A 333 12.53 -3.20 7.37
N TRP A 334 11.70 -4.14 6.93
CA TRP A 334 10.70 -4.82 7.75
C TRP A 334 10.60 -6.29 7.33
N VAL A 335 11.07 -7.18 8.18
CA VAL A 335 10.86 -8.62 7.98
C VAL A 335 9.40 -8.94 8.19
N LEU A 336 8.83 -9.79 7.34
CA LEU A 336 7.42 -10.13 7.36
C LEU A 336 6.94 -10.51 8.76
N ALA A 337 5.91 -9.84 9.20
CA ALA A 337 5.21 -10.06 10.47
C ALA A 337 3.69 -10.00 10.27
N MET A 338 2.91 -9.96 11.35
CA MET A 338 1.45 -9.94 11.35
C MET A 338 0.83 -11.25 10.82
N MET A 339 1.53 -12.35 11.01
CA MET A 339 1.05 -13.72 10.74
C MET A 339 1.86 -14.71 11.56
N ASP A 340 1.30 -15.87 11.84
CA ASP A 340 2.01 -16.98 12.47
C ASP A 340 2.63 -17.93 11.41
N ALA A 341 3.33 -18.95 11.90
CA ALA A 341 4.01 -19.93 11.05
C ALA A 341 3.03 -20.74 10.19
N GLU A 342 1.87 -21.10 10.73
CA GLU A 342 0.85 -21.88 10.02
C GLU A 342 0.25 -21.04 8.87
N GLU A 343 -0.07 -19.78 9.14
CA GLU A 343 -0.58 -18.86 8.12
C GLU A 343 0.47 -18.62 7.02
N PHE A 344 1.75 -18.49 7.40
CA PHE A 344 2.85 -18.36 6.45
C PHE A 344 2.93 -19.56 5.50
N GLU A 345 2.92 -20.80 6.04
CA GLU A 345 3.00 -22.01 5.22
C GLU A 345 1.79 -22.23 4.31
N ARG A 346 0.63 -21.78 4.73
CA ARG A 346 -0.58 -21.85 3.90
C ARG A 346 -0.57 -20.82 2.76
N MET A 347 0.10 -19.71 2.95
CA MET A 347 0.06 -18.57 2.04
C MET A 347 1.09 -18.67 0.93
N PHE A 348 2.28 -19.16 1.26
CA PHE A 348 3.41 -19.16 0.34
C PHE A 348 3.78 -20.58 -0.11
N ASP A 349 4.35 -20.64 -1.33
CA ASP A 349 5.08 -21.83 -1.75
C ASP A 349 6.37 -21.95 -0.93
N THR A 350 6.38 -22.91 -0.01
CA THR A 350 7.53 -23.11 0.89
C THR A 350 8.77 -23.65 0.16
N GLU A 351 8.62 -24.17 -1.06
CA GLU A 351 9.76 -24.64 -1.86
C GLU A 351 10.65 -23.50 -2.35
N ILE A 352 10.13 -22.27 -2.44
CA ILE A 352 10.94 -21.11 -2.80
C ILE A 352 11.59 -20.43 -1.60
N MET A 353 11.31 -20.86 -0.37
CA MET A 353 11.82 -20.25 0.86
C MET A 353 13.17 -20.83 1.28
N ASP A 354 13.90 -20.07 2.11
CA ASP A 354 15.13 -20.56 2.74
C ASP A 354 14.81 -21.69 3.73
N ALA A 355 15.31 -22.89 3.45
CA ALA A 355 14.98 -24.08 4.21
C ALA A 355 15.42 -24.01 5.70
N ARG A 356 16.54 -23.32 5.99
CA ARG A 356 17.04 -23.14 7.35
C ARG A 356 16.09 -22.25 8.16
N PHE A 357 15.66 -21.15 7.57
CA PHE A 357 14.72 -20.24 8.22
C PHE A 357 13.33 -20.86 8.39
N MET A 358 12.88 -21.65 7.43
CA MET A 358 11.66 -22.45 7.57
C MET A 358 11.77 -23.46 8.73
N GLY A 359 12.93 -24.09 8.91
CA GLY A 359 13.19 -24.96 10.06
C GLY A 359 13.05 -24.21 11.38
N ARG A 360 13.74 -23.07 11.52
CA ARG A 360 13.68 -22.21 12.72
C ARG A 360 12.27 -21.70 13.02
N MET A 361 11.52 -21.31 11.99
CA MET A 361 10.14 -20.88 12.11
C MET A 361 9.26 -21.99 12.72
N ARG A 362 9.40 -23.21 12.25
CA ARG A 362 8.62 -24.36 12.75
C ARG A 362 9.01 -24.76 14.17
N GLU A 363 10.30 -24.76 14.48
CA GLU A 363 10.82 -25.08 15.82
C GLU A 363 10.30 -24.13 16.90
N GLU A 364 10.12 -22.85 16.55
CA GLU A 364 9.72 -21.81 17.51
C GLU A 364 8.26 -21.36 17.36
N ALA A 365 7.47 -22.02 16.50
CA ALA A 365 6.10 -21.61 16.18
C ALA A 365 5.22 -21.41 17.41
N ASP A 366 5.32 -22.31 18.41
CA ASP A 366 4.51 -22.22 19.64
C ASP A 366 4.97 -21.07 20.55
N ALA A 367 6.27 -20.79 20.63
CA ALA A 367 6.81 -19.68 21.42
C ALA A 367 6.45 -18.32 20.82
N LEU A 368 6.42 -18.23 19.49
CA LEU A 368 6.08 -17.00 18.74
C LEU A 368 4.57 -16.77 18.65
N ARG A 369 3.74 -17.75 18.99
CA ARG A 369 2.29 -17.63 18.98
C ARG A 369 1.81 -16.64 20.03
N GLY A 370 1.35 -15.48 19.61
CA GLY A 370 0.87 -14.41 20.48
C GLY A 370 1.85 -13.25 20.67
N GLU A 371 3.12 -13.36 20.25
CA GLU A 371 4.04 -12.24 20.16
C GLU A 371 3.94 -11.60 18.78
N HIS A 372 3.36 -10.43 18.65
CA HIS A 372 3.27 -9.63 17.41
C HIS A 372 3.12 -10.45 16.11
N GLN A 373 2.70 -11.70 16.22
CA GLN A 373 2.50 -12.62 15.11
C GLN A 373 3.64 -12.60 14.08
N ALA A 374 4.89 -12.68 14.54
CA ALA A 374 6.04 -12.79 13.66
C ALA A 374 6.32 -14.27 13.39
N PRO A 375 6.37 -14.71 12.14
CA PRO A 375 6.67 -16.11 11.84
C PRO A 375 8.12 -16.49 12.12
N PHE A 376 9.04 -15.52 12.12
CA PHE A 376 10.46 -15.75 12.32
C PHE A 376 10.94 -15.25 13.69
N PRO A 377 11.77 -16.05 14.40
CA PRO A 377 12.36 -15.65 15.67
C PRO A 377 13.36 -14.49 15.53
N LEU A 378 13.68 -13.84 16.67
CA LEU A 378 14.52 -12.63 16.70
C LEU A 378 15.90 -12.82 16.07
N ASP A 379 16.53 -13.98 16.30
CA ASP A 379 17.86 -14.27 15.74
C ASP A 379 17.84 -14.38 14.20
N VAL A 380 16.78 -14.96 13.64
CA VAL A 380 16.59 -15.03 12.19
C VAL A 380 16.37 -13.63 11.62
N ARG A 381 15.54 -12.82 12.26
CA ARG A 381 15.30 -11.44 11.83
C ARG A 381 16.56 -10.59 11.94
N ALA A 382 17.32 -10.75 13.03
CA ALA A 382 18.61 -10.09 13.22
C ALA A 382 19.57 -10.41 12.08
N GLU A 383 19.73 -11.70 11.73
CA GLU A 383 20.62 -12.14 10.65
C GLU A 383 20.24 -11.52 9.29
N ILE A 384 18.94 -11.38 9.03
CA ILE A 384 18.46 -10.74 7.82
C ILE A 384 18.83 -9.26 7.80
N TYR A 385 18.53 -8.53 8.89
CA TYR A 385 18.84 -7.11 8.98
C TYR A 385 20.35 -6.83 8.96
N GLU A 386 21.15 -7.63 9.66
CA GLU A 386 22.61 -7.52 9.65
C GLU A 386 23.15 -7.55 8.22
N HIS A 387 22.70 -8.50 7.41
CA HIS A 387 23.14 -8.61 6.03
C HIS A 387 22.70 -7.38 5.18
N TYR A 388 21.46 -6.89 5.34
CA TYR A 388 21.02 -5.67 4.65
C TYR A 388 21.87 -4.47 5.04
N ILE A 389 22.13 -4.27 6.34
CA ILE A 389 22.92 -3.17 6.87
C ILE A 389 24.36 -3.24 6.39
N GLU A 390 24.98 -4.43 6.41
CA GLU A 390 26.35 -4.64 5.91
C GLU A 390 26.48 -4.28 4.42
N GLU A 391 25.54 -4.74 3.60
CA GLU A 391 25.54 -4.46 2.16
C GLU A 391 25.27 -2.96 1.88
N VAL A 392 24.38 -2.33 2.62
CA VAL A 392 24.13 -0.88 2.49
C VAL A 392 25.38 -0.09 2.89
N ARG A 393 26.02 -0.42 4.00
CA ARG A 393 27.27 0.23 4.44
C ARG A 393 28.41 0.05 3.43
N ARG A 394 28.48 -1.11 2.79
CA ARG A 394 29.45 -1.37 1.69
C ARG A 394 29.23 -0.44 0.50
N LEU A 395 27.98 -0.18 0.12
CA LEU A 395 27.60 0.57 -1.08
C LEU A 395 27.47 2.06 -0.84
N SER A 396 26.91 2.45 0.29
CA SER A 396 26.62 3.83 0.65
C SER A 396 26.60 4.02 2.19
N PRO A 397 27.78 4.18 2.80
CA PRO A 397 27.91 4.24 4.26
C PRO A 397 27.13 5.39 4.92
N ASP A 398 26.83 6.44 4.16
CA ASP A 398 26.11 7.61 4.65
C ASP A 398 24.58 7.50 4.50
N THR A 399 24.07 6.46 3.82
CA THR A 399 22.62 6.27 3.67
C THR A 399 22.04 5.62 4.92
N PRO A 400 21.13 6.30 5.66
CA PRO A 400 20.53 5.73 6.84
C PRO A 400 19.69 4.48 6.53
N PHE A 401 19.77 3.47 7.39
CA PHE A 401 18.91 2.29 7.34
C PHE A 401 18.14 2.16 8.64
N ALA A 402 16.81 2.20 8.57
CA ALA A 402 15.91 2.11 9.72
C ALA A 402 15.16 0.78 9.75
N LEU A 403 15.03 0.18 10.93
CA LEU A 403 14.11 -0.93 11.14
C LEU A 403 12.68 -0.38 11.26
N CYS A 404 11.72 -1.10 10.71
CA CYS A 404 10.31 -0.69 10.75
C CYS A 404 9.48 -1.70 11.53
N THR A 405 8.72 -1.21 12.52
CA THR A 405 7.82 -2.06 13.33
C THR A 405 8.54 -3.29 13.86
N GLU A 406 9.65 -3.07 14.58
CA GLU A 406 10.51 -4.14 15.03
C GLU A 406 10.72 -4.10 16.55
N HIS A 407 11.11 -5.22 17.13
CA HIS A 407 11.31 -5.38 18.57
C HIS A 407 12.42 -4.45 19.09
N PRO A 408 12.26 -3.83 20.27
CA PRO A 408 13.27 -2.93 20.84
C PRO A 408 14.66 -3.53 20.91
N GLU A 409 14.78 -4.82 21.26
CA GLU A 409 16.06 -5.54 21.34
C GLU A 409 16.82 -5.51 20.00
N LEU A 410 16.12 -5.60 18.86
CA LEU A 410 16.76 -5.49 17.55
C LEU A 410 17.19 -4.06 17.24
N TRP A 411 16.45 -3.07 17.70
CA TRP A 411 16.87 -1.68 17.60
C TRP A 411 18.11 -1.41 18.44
N ASP A 412 18.16 -1.93 19.69
CA ASP A 412 19.33 -1.77 20.57
C ASP A 412 20.57 -2.48 20.01
N ARG A 413 20.37 -3.59 19.29
CA ARG A 413 21.46 -4.38 18.71
C ARG A 413 21.98 -3.83 17.38
N LEU A 414 21.09 -3.32 16.53
CA LEU A 414 21.36 -3.04 15.13
C LEU A 414 21.17 -1.57 14.75
N GLY A 415 20.46 -0.79 15.57
CA GLY A 415 20.25 0.63 15.36
C GLY A 415 21.49 1.41 15.79
N ASP A 416 22.09 2.15 14.86
CA ASP A 416 23.08 3.20 15.16
C ASP A 416 22.37 4.54 15.29
#